data_d0652d8a30215fa23c4ba9e8072738e1
#
_entry.id   d0652d8a30215fa23c4ba9e8072738e1
#
_cell.length_a   1.000
_cell.length_b   1.000
_cell.length_c   1.000
_cell.angle_alpha   90.00
_cell.angle_beta   90.00
_cell.angle_gamma   90.00
#
_symmetry.space_group_name_H-M   'P 1'
#
loop_
_entity.id
_entity.type
_entity.pdbx_description
1 polymer ?
#
loop_
_entity_poly.entity_id
_entity_poly.type
_entity_poly.pdbx_seq_one_letter_code
_entity_poly.pdbx_strand_id
1 'polypeptide(L)'
;MLAEMLGKIARDYAHERMKPFSNSDFGNFVRRDVAAEAKKQLFGKPYELKLKASVGAGNWAAVPWLAFFDPLETETATKGFYVVYLINPQTRTVTLSMNQGTTAVYKEFGRLNGRQVLQRRALDMAQRVPEYAALFDTGTIDLGSNEDLPSGYIAGHSFGRTYSLSDLNEKVVCDDLEKMLAAYQTLIERGGSTPSDIMYAEANSSNIDETRRYVLSRKIERSGKVRREVLSVRKAVCECCGLDPQIDWNYRGPTINTPLDVHHCAP
;
A
#
# COMPACT_ATOMS: atom_id res chain seq x y z
N MET A 1 -6.22 8.68 20.71
CA MET A 1 -5.55 9.33 19.57
C MET A 1 -4.56 8.35 18.96
N LEU A 2 -4.30 8.45 17.65
CA LEU A 2 -3.48 7.45 16.92
C LEU A 2 -2.05 7.33 17.45
N ALA A 3 -1.38 8.46 17.70
CA ALA A 3 -0.03 8.47 18.27
C ALA A 3 0.07 7.75 19.62
N GLU A 4 -0.89 7.94 20.49
CA GLU A 4 -0.96 7.26 21.79
C GLU A 4 -1.11 5.74 21.63
N MET A 5 -1.97 5.29 20.70
CA MET A 5 -2.17 3.88 20.42
C MET A 5 -0.91 3.23 19.81
N LEU A 6 -0.25 3.91 18.88
CA LEU A 6 1.04 3.45 18.32
C LEU A 6 2.12 3.37 19.41
N GLY A 7 2.19 4.38 20.29
CA GLY A 7 3.08 4.37 21.44
C GLY A 7 2.79 3.24 22.43
N LYS A 8 1.50 2.93 22.67
CA LYS A 8 1.11 1.76 23.47
C LYS A 8 1.61 0.46 22.84
N ILE A 9 1.46 0.29 21.53
CA ILE A 9 1.99 -0.90 20.85
C ILE A 9 3.51 -0.98 21.04
N ALA A 10 4.24 0.11 20.80
CA ALA A 10 5.69 0.13 20.91
C ALA A 10 6.20 -0.18 22.34
N ARG A 11 5.48 0.26 23.37
CA ARG A 11 5.82 -0.03 24.77
C ARG A 11 5.52 -1.47 25.19
N ASP A 12 4.35 -1.97 24.83
CA ASP A 12 3.77 -3.14 25.48
C ASP A 12 3.99 -4.41 24.67
N TYR A 13 4.23 -4.31 23.34
CA TYR A 13 4.26 -5.47 22.44
C TYR A 13 5.27 -6.54 22.81
N ALA A 14 6.48 -6.16 23.26
CA ALA A 14 7.49 -7.13 23.65
C ALA A 14 7.04 -8.03 24.82
N HIS A 15 6.29 -7.46 25.78
CA HIS A 15 5.70 -8.22 26.89
C HIS A 15 4.49 -9.03 26.42
N GLU A 16 3.60 -8.45 25.63
CA GLU A 16 2.41 -9.13 25.14
C GLU A 16 2.72 -10.32 24.23
N ARG A 17 3.82 -10.22 23.46
CA ARG A 17 4.31 -11.30 22.60
C ARG A 17 4.72 -12.57 23.38
N MET A 18 5.00 -12.47 24.67
CA MET A 18 5.31 -13.63 25.52
C MET A 18 4.05 -14.40 25.97
N LYS A 19 2.87 -13.82 25.78
CA LYS A 19 1.59 -14.44 26.11
C LYS A 19 1.04 -15.27 24.93
N PRO A 20 0.06 -16.16 25.17
CA PRO A 20 -0.59 -16.87 24.07
C PRO A 20 -1.15 -15.94 23.01
N PHE A 21 -0.95 -16.30 21.74
CA PHE A 21 -1.44 -15.52 20.60
C PHE A 21 -2.97 -15.56 20.46
N SER A 22 -3.56 -16.75 20.72
CA SER A 22 -5.00 -16.97 20.56
C SER A 22 -5.78 -16.17 21.57
N ASN A 23 -6.86 -15.52 21.10
CA ASN A 23 -7.77 -14.70 21.91
C ASN A 23 -7.11 -13.55 22.70
N SER A 24 -5.96 -13.06 22.21
CA SER A 24 -5.29 -11.93 22.84
C SER A 24 -6.10 -10.64 22.70
N ASP A 25 -6.46 -10.03 23.82
CA ASP A 25 -7.11 -8.72 23.88
C ASP A 25 -6.20 -7.64 23.27
N PHE A 26 -4.90 -7.72 23.52
CA PHE A 26 -3.94 -6.81 22.92
C PHE A 26 -3.87 -6.99 21.39
N GLY A 27 -3.92 -8.23 20.91
CA GLY A 27 -4.01 -8.51 19.48
C GLY A 27 -5.28 -7.96 18.85
N ASN A 28 -6.41 -8.04 19.57
CA ASN A 28 -7.69 -7.46 19.13
C ASN A 28 -7.64 -5.93 19.13
N PHE A 29 -7.08 -5.32 20.19
CA PHE A 29 -6.83 -3.89 20.25
C PHE A 29 -6.05 -3.39 19.02
N VAL A 30 -4.95 -4.04 18.67
CA VAL A 30 -4.15 -3.64 17.49
C VAL A 30 -4.95 -3.81 16.20
N ARG A 31 -5.59 -4.96 16.00
CA ARG A 31 -6.28 -5.25 14.73
C ARG A 31 -7.55 -4.43 14.51
N ARG A 32 -8.27 -4.07 15.57
CA ARG A 32 -9.59 -3.42 15.49
C ARG A 32 -9.54 -1.96 15.89
N ASP A 33 -9.08 -1.67 17.12
CA ASP A 33 -9.20 -0.32 17.67
C ASP A 33 -8.21 0.63 17.03
N VAL A 34 -6.97 0.20 16.84
CA VAL A 34 -5.94 1.00 16.15
C VAL A 34 -6.31 1.24 14.68
N ALA A 35 -6.80 0.21 13.99
CA ALA A 35 -7.26 0.37 12.60
C ALA A 35 -8.49 1.29 12.50
N ALA A 36 -9.43 1.20 13.46
CA ALA A 36 -10.60 2.07 13.53
C ALA A 36 -10.21 3.54 13.82
N GLU A 37 -9.26 3.76 14.73
CA GLU A 37 -8.77 5.10 15.04
C GLU A 37 -8.02 5.72 13.85
N ALA A 38 -7.16 4.94 13.16
CA ALA A 38 -6.50 5.38 11.95
C ALA A 38 -7.50 5.73 10.83
N LYS A 39 -8.61 5.00 10.74
CA LYS A 39 -9.68 5.31 9.78
C LYS A 39 -10.33 6.67 10.03
N LYS A 40 -10.45 7.10 11.30
CA LYS A 40 -10.98 8.44 11.63
C LYS A 40 -10.09 9.56 11.12
N GLN A 41 -8.76 9.35 11.04
CA GLN A 41 -7.81 10.33 10.50
C GLN A 41 -8.02 10.57 8.98
N LEU A 42 -8.68 9.63 8.30
CA LEU A 42 -9.00 9.74 6.87
C LEU A 42 -10.37 10.36 6.60
N PHE A 43 -11.16 10.64 7.67
CA PHE A 43 -12.48 11.22 7.50
C PHE A 43 -12.41 12.59 6.85
N GLY A 44 -13.19 12.80 5.79
CA GLY A 44 -13.17 14.04 5.00
C GLY A 44 -11.96 14.22 4.07
N LYS A 45 -11.07 13.22 3.98
CA LYS A 45 -9.94 13.23 3.04
C LYS A 45 -10.34 12.51 1.75
N PRO A 46 -9.73 12.84 0.60
CA PRO A 46 -10.08 12.28 -0.71
C PRO A 46 -9.55 10.84 -0.95
N TYR A 47 -9.18 10.12 0.12
CA TYR A 47 -8.57 8.82 0.03
C TYR A 47 -9.58 7.69 0.28
N GLU A 48 -9.73 6.77 -0.66
CA GLU A 48 -10.46 5.52 -0.50
C GLU A 48 -9.52 4.36 -0.12
N LEU A 49 -8.92 4.42 1.06
CA LEU A 49 -7.94 3.45 1.50
C LEU A 49 -8.56 2.30 2.31
N LYS A 50 -8.06 1.09 2.10
CA LYS A 50 -8.25 -0.04 3.00
C LYS A 50 -7.18 -0.04 4.07
N LEU A 51 -7.59 -0.13 5.33
CA LEU A 51 -6.69 -0.18 6.47
C LEU A 51 -6.66 -1.59 7.05
N LYS A 52 -5.46 -2.02 7.42
CA LYS A 52 -5.27 -3.27 8.14
C LYS A 52 -4.14 -3.12 9.14
N ALA A 53 -4.37 -3.57 10.36
CA ALA A 53 -3.32 -3.72 11.35
C ALA A 53 -3.07 -5.20 11.64
N SER A 54 -1.85 -5.56 11.97
CA SER A 54 -1.45 -6.95 12.21
C SER A 54 -0.43 -7.08 13.32
N VAL A 55 -0.60 -8.11 14.12
CA VAL A 55 0.36 -8.60 15.09
C VAL A 55 0.83 -10.01 14.74
N GLY A 56 0.55 -10.44 13.51
CA GLY A 56 0.84 -11.80 13.02
C GLY A 56 -0.40 -12.59 12.65
N ALA A 57 -0.22 -13.78 12.11
CA ALA A 57 -1.24 -14.74 11.72
C ALA A 57 -0.89 -16.14 12.26
N GLY A 58 -1.66 -16.62 13.21
CA GLY A 58 -1.38 -17.87 13.94
C GLY A 58 -0.31 -17.74 15.03
N ASN A 59 0.71 -16.92 14.81
CA ASN A 59 1.77 -16.58 15.77
C ASN A 59 2.02 -15.08 15.79
N TRP A 60 2.66 -14.60 16.88
CA TRP A 60 3.09 -13.22 16.99
C TRP A 60 4.14 -12.88 15.93
N ALA A 61 3.93 -11.79 15.20
CA ALA A 61 4.93 -11.25 14.28
C ALA A 61 6.12 -10.66 15.05
N ALA A 62 7.31 -10.64 14.44
CA ALA A 62 8.45 -9.92 14.99
C ALA A 62 8.19 -8.39 15.00
N VAL A 63 7.54 -7.89 13.97
CA VAL A 63 7.23 -6.48 13.75
C VAL A 63 5.72 -6.33 13.54
N PRO A 64 4.97 -5.79 14.52
CA PRO A 64 3.57 -5.43 14.31
C PRO A 64 3.48 -4.19 13.43
N TRP A 65 2.37 -4.06 12.70
CA TRP A 65 2.21 -2.99 11.74
C TRP A 65 0.75 -2.54 11.56
N LEU A 66 0.60 -1.29 11.05
CA LEU A 66 -0.65 -0.71 10.57
C LEU A 66 -0.41 -0.18 9.15
N ALA A 67 -1.13 -0.68 8.17
CA ALA A 67 -0.95 -0.32 6.76
C ALA A 67 -2.19 0.29 6.13
N PHE A 68 -1.95 1.16 5.15
CA PHE A 68 -2.91 1.87 4.33
C PHE A 68 -2.72 1.42 2.88
N PHE A 69 -3.73 0.80 2.31
CA PHE A 69 -3.70 0.24 0.96
C PHE A 69 -4.64 1.02 0.06
N ASP A 70 -4.13 1.50 -1.06
CA ASP A 70 -4.98 1.96 -2.15
C ASP A 70 -5.40 0.76 -3.00
N PRO A 71 -6.71 0.49 -3.16
CA PRO A 71 -7.19 -0.64 -3.96
C PRO A 71 -6.74 -0.62 -5.43
N LEU A 72 -6.39 0.56 -5.97
CA LEU A 72 -5.82 0.68 -7.32
C LEU A 72 -4.43 0.05 -7.41
N GLU A 73 -3.68 0.04 -6.31
CA GLU A 73 -2.34 -0.55 -6.25
C GLU A 73 -2.38 -1.94 -5.63
N THR A 74 -2.85 -2.04 -4.39
CA THR A 74 -2.93 -3.30 -3.66
C THR A 74 -3.95 -3.25 -2.52
N GLU A 75 -4.48 -4.41 -2.12
CA GLU A 75 -5.32 -4.56 -0.93
C GLU A 75 -4.64 -5.39 0.17
N THR A 76 -3.36 -5.73 -0.02
CA THR A 76 -2.63 -6.66 0.84
C THR A 76 -1.17 -6.26 1.00
N ALA A 77 -0.60 -6.54 2.19
CA ALA A 77 0.81 -6.33 2.49
C ALA A 77 1.77 -7.32 1.79
N THR A 78 1.26 -8.27 0.99
CA THR A 78 2.10 -9.30 0.36
C THR A 78 2.69 -8.88 -0.98
N LYS A 79 2.10 -7.87 -1.64
CA LYS A 79 2.49 -7.36 -2.97
C LYS A 79 2.18 -5.88 -3.12
N GLY A 80 2.70 -5.26 -4.20
CA GLY A 80 2.51 -3.83 -4.47
C GLY A 80 3.26 -2.95 -3.47
N PHE A 81 2.93 -1.68 -3.41
CA PHE A 81 3.50 -0.73 -2.45
C PHE A 81 2.38 -0.02 -1.68
N TYR A 82 2.69 0.45 -0.49
CA TYR A 82 1.72 0.99 0.45
C TYR A 82 2.38 1.82 1.53
N VAL A 83 1.59 2.61 2.24
CA VAL A 83 2.02 3.32 3.44
C VAL A 83 1.82 2.41 4.66
N VAL A 84 2.81 2.37 5.57
CA VAL A 84 2.73 1.52 6.75
C VAL A 84 3.46 2.15 7.96
N TYR A 85 2.86 1.98 9.13
CA TYR A 85 3.57 2.10 10.41
C TYR A 85 4.14 0.74 10.79
N LEU A 86 5.45 0.65 10.90
CA LEU A 86 6.21 -0.51 11.37
C LEU A 86 6.67 -0.24 12.80
N ILE A 87 6.45 -1.16 13.73
CA ILE A 87 6.80 -0.95 15.13
C ILE A 87 7.96 -1.87 15.51
N ASN A 88 9.06 -1.29 15.97
CA ASN A 88 10.18 -2.01 16.56
C ASN A 88 9.95 -2.16 18.07
N PRO A 89 9.64 -3.38 18.56
CA PRO A 89 9.35 -3.57 19.97
C PRO A 89 10.61 -3.60 20.85
N GLN A 90 11.81 -3.72 20.30
CA GLN A 90 13.06 -3.73 21.05
C GLN A 90 13.49 -2.31 21.40
N THR A 91 13.55 -1.42 20.43
CA THR A 91 13.92 0.00 20.61
C THR A 91 12.70 0.85 20.98
N ARG A 92 11.49 0.29 20.94
CA ARG A 92 10.22 0.99 21.18
C ARG A 92 10.02 2.18 20.25
N THR A 93 10.39 2.01 18.98
CA THR A 93 10.22 3.03 17.95
C THR A 93 9.09 2.66 16.99
N VAL A 94 8.52 3.68 16.36
CA VAL A 94 7.49 3.57 15.34
C VAL A 94 8.01 4.23 14.08
N THR A 95 8.00 3.52 12.96
CA THR A 95 8.45 4.04 11.67
C THR A 95 7.26 4.15 10.71
N LEU A 96 6.93 5.37 10.29
CA LEU A 96 6.07 5.62 9.12
C LEU A 96 6.91 5.41 7.87
N SER A 97 6.46 4.58 6.95
CA SER A 97 7.25 4.14 5.80
C SER A 97 6.41 4.05 4.53
N MET A 98 6.91 4.61 3.44
CA MET A 98 6.56 4.17 2.10
C MET A 98 7.27 2.85 1.85
N ASN A 99 6.51 1.76 1.73
CA ASN A 99 7.06 0.40 1.71
C ASN A 99 6.37 -0.47 0.66
N GLN A 100 6.84 -1.71 0.50
CA GLN A 100 6.33 -2.61 -0.52
C GLN A 100 6.21 -4.06 -0.02
N GLY A 101 5.40 -4.86 -0.74
CA GLY A 101 5.11 -6.23 -0.39
C GLY A 101 6.29 -7.16 -0.64
N THR A 102 6.83 -7.70 0.44
CA THR A 102 8.00 -8.60 0.43
C THR A 102 7.67 -9.99 -0.09
N THR A 103 6.51 -10.55 0.28
CA THR A 103 6.19 -11.98 0.04
C THR A 103 6.17 -12.34 -1.44
N ALA A 104 5.56 -11.53 -2.29
CA ALA A 104 5.49 -11.77 -3.72
C ALA A 104 6.89 -11.70 -4.35
N VAL A 105 7.71 -10.73 -3.95
CA VAL A 105 9.08 -10.57 -4.45
C VAL A 105 9.96 -11.75 -4.03
N TYR A 106 9.86 -12.20 -2.79
CA TYR A 106 10.61 -13.38 -2.33
C TYR A 106 10.18 -14.69 -3.01
N LYS A 107 8.88 -14.81 -3.33
CA LYS A 107 8.37 -15.97 -4.08
C LYS A 107 8.93 -16.01 -5.50
N GLU A 108 9.08 -14.86 -6.14
CA GLU A 108 9.55 -14.73 -7.52
C GLU A 108 11.08 -14.83 -7.65
N PHE A 109 11.83 -14.11 -6.80
CA PHE A 109 13.29 -13.95 -6.94
C PHE A 109 14.11 -14.68 -5.88
N GLY A 110 13.47 -15.32 -4.90
CA GLY A 110 14.13 -15.84 -3.70
C GLY A 110 14.52 -14.72 -2.72
N ARG A 111 15.07 -15.11 -1.55
CA ARG A 111 15.33 -14.15 -0.47
C ARG A 111 16.47 -13.19 -0.77
N LEU A 112 17.60 -13.69 -1.28
CA LEU A 112 18.79 -12.85 -1.56
C LEU A 112 18.54 -11.87 -2.70
N ASN A 113 18.17 -12.37 -3.86
CA ASN A 113 17.88 -11.52 -5.01
C ASN A 113 16.66 -10.63 -4.77
N GLY A 114 15.67 -11.15 -4.06
CA GLY A 114 14.46 -10.41 -3.70
C GLY A 114 14.77 -9.16 -2.85
N ARG A 115 15.73 -9.21 -1.92
CA ARG A 115 16.17 -8.00 -1.18
C ARG A 115 16.77 -6.95 -2.12
N GLN A 116 17.58 -7.36 -3.07
CA GLN A 116 18.16 -6.43 -4.07
C GLN A 116 17.07 -5.81 -4.95
N VAL A 117 16.07 -6.60 -5.36
CA VAL A 117 14.91 -6.11 -6.12
C VAL A 117 14.12 -5.11 -5.30
N LEU A 118 13.84 -5.42 -4.02
CA LEU A 118 13.14 -4.51 -3.12
C LEU A 118 13.89 -3.18 -2.94
N GLN A 119 15.22 -3.23 -2.73
CA GLN A 119 16.05 -2.03 -2.59
C GLN A 119 16.03 -1.17 -3.86
N ARG A 120 16.15 -1.79 -5.04
CA ARG A 120 16.10 -1.06 -6.32
C ARG A 120 14.74 -0.38 -6.52
N ARG A 121 13.63 -1.10 -6.26
CA ARG A 121 12.29 -0.56 -6.34
C ARG A 121 12.06 0.57 -5.32
N ALA A 122 12.63 0.46 -4.12
CA ALA A 122 12.56 1.50 -3.10
C ALA A 122 13.22 2.81 -3.56
N LEU A 123 14.40 2.71 -4.17
CA LEU A 123 15.09 3.87 -4.78
C LEU A 123 14.28 4.47 -5.93
N ASP A 124 13.74 3.64 -6.82
CA ASP A 124 12.91 4.09 -7.94
C ASP A 124 11.65 4.83 -7.46
N MET A 125 10.97 4.32 -6.42
CA MET A 125 9.83 5.01 -5.82
C MET A 125 10.21 6.41 -5.28
N ALA A 126 11.32 6.54 -4.55
CA ALA A 126 11.77 7.84 -4.04
C ALA A 126 12.11 8.82 -5.18
N GLN A 127 12.74 8.34 -6.26
CA GLN A 127 13.08 9.14 -7.43
C GLN A 127 11.86 9.64 -8.21
N ARG A 128 10.72 8.94 -8.11
CA ARG A 128 9.47 9.35 -8.78
C ARG A 128 8.69 10.42 -8.04
N VAL A 129 8.92 10.57 -6.74
CA VAL A 129 8.27 11.57 -5.90
C VAL A 129 9.30 12.34 -5.07
N PRO A 130 10.33 12.94 -5.71
CA PRO A 130 11.46 13.54 -5.02
C PRO A 130 11.05 14.68 -4.09
N GLU A 131 10.00 15.42 -4.44
CA GLU A 131 9.45 16.51 -3.64
C GLU A 131 8.87 16.05 -2.30
N TYR A 132 8.36 14.81 -2.24
CA TYR A 132 7.89 14.20 -1.00
C TYR A 132 9.01 13.45 -0.29
N ALA A 133 9.85 12.71 -1.02
CA ALA A 133 10.97 11.98 -0.43
C ALA A 133 11.91 12.91 0.34
N ALA A 134 12.10 14.15 -0.13
CA ALA A 134 12.88 15.17 0.54
C ALA A 134 12.32 15.65 1.91
N LEU A 135 11.05 15.34 2.21
CA LEU A 135 10.42 15.66 3.50
C LEU A 135 10.66 14.58 4.56
N PHE A 136 11.24 13.45 4.18
CA PHE A 136 11.43 12.26 4.99
C PHE A 136 12.87 11.73 4.90
N ASP A 137 13.19 10.78 5.77
CA ASP A 137 14.47 10.09 5.75
C ASP A 137 14.43 8.95 4.70
N THR A 138 15.50 8.84 3.92
CA THR A 138 15.69 7.76 2.91
C THR A 138 16.69 6.70 3.37
N GLY A 139 17.15 6.79 4.62
CA GLY A 139 18.11 5.87 5.22
C GLY A 139 17.50 4.51 5.57
N THR A 140 18.37 3.60 5.99
CA THR A 140 17.95 2.27 6.47
C THR A 140 17.21 2.41 7.81
N ILE A 141 16.08 1.71 7.92
CA ILE A 141 15.31 1.64 9.17
C ILE A 141 15.74 0.43 10.01
N ASP A 142 15.63 0.55 11.35
CA ASP A 142 15.84 -0.55 12.28
C ASP A 142 14.50 -1.10 12.78
N LEU A 143 14.27 -2.39 12.59
CA LEU A 143 13.06 -3.09 13.03
C LEU A 143 13.32 -4.11 14.15
N GLY A 144 14.55 -4.17 14.67
CA GLY A 144 14.91 -5.05 15.78
C GLY A 144 14.81 -6.53 15.47
N SER A 145 14.81 -6.94 14.20
CA SER A 145 14.66 -8.34 13.81
C SER A 145 15.37 -8.64 12.49
N ASN A 146 16.08 -9.75 12.46
CA ASN A 146 16.74 -10.27 11.26
C ASN A 146 15.94 -11.40 10.57
N GLU A 147 14.69 -11.61 10.99
CA GLU A 147 13.79 -12.55 10.30
C GLU A 147 13.56 -12.12 8.84
N ASP A 148 13.12 -13.05 7.99
CA ASP A 148 13.00 -12.82 6.56
C ASP A 148 12.05 -11.66 6.21
N LEU A 149 10.86 -11.61 6.83
CA LEU A 149 9.89 -10.55 6.53
C LEU A 149 10.36 -9.18 7.02
N PRO A 150 10.81 -9.00 8.27
CA PRO A 150 11.43 -7.74 8.71
C PRO A 150 12.59 -7.31 7.84
N SER A 151 13.50 -8.21 7.46
CA SER A 151 14.61 -7.91 6.54
C SER A 151 14.10 -7.43 5.17
N GLY A 152 12.97 -7.98 4.72
CA GLY A 152 12.32 -7.53 3.49
C GLY A 152 11.65 -6.16 3.64
N TYR A 153 11.06 -5.84 4.80
CA TYR A 153 10.51 -4.52 5.07
C TYR A 153 11.61 -3.45 5.13
N ILE A 154 12.78 -3.79 5.71
CA ILE A 154 13.95 -2.91 5.70
C ILE A 154 14.43 -2.67 4.26
N ALA A 155 14.58 -3.72 3.47
CA ALA A 155 14.99 -3.61 2.06
C ALA A 155 13.95 -2.89 1.18
N GLY A 156 12.67 -3.01 1.53
CA GLY A 156 11.55 -2.41 0.81
C GLY A 156 11.21 -0.99 1.22
N HIS A 157 11.84 -0.46 2.27
CA HIS A 157 11.66 0.90 2.74
C HIS A 157 12.24 1.90 1.72
N SER A 158 11.38 2.82 1.25
CA SER A 158 11.79 3.85 0.29
C SER A 158 12.16 5.15 0.98
N PHE A 159 11.27 5.68 1.77
CA PHE A 159 11.47 6.86 2.62
C PHE A 159 10.44 6.85 3.75
N GLY A 160 10.72 7.57 4.82
CA GLY A 160 9.82 7.62 5.97
C GLY A 160 10.38 8.40 7.15
N ARG A 161 9.76 8.22 8.30
CA ARG A 161 10.21 8.84 9.56
C ARG A 161 10.07 7.87 10.71
N THR A 162 11.12 7.79 11.53
CA THR A 162 11.12 7.01 12.76
C THR A 162 10.90 7.93 13.96
N TYR A 163 9.97 7.57 14.80
CA TYR A 163 9.62 8.27 16.05
C TYR A 163 10.07 7.44 17.25
N SER A 164 10.72 8.08 18.20
CA SER A 164 10.85 7.55 19.55
C SER A 164 9.52 7.75 20.32
N LEU A 165 9.39 7.15 21.49
CA LEU A 165 8.18 7.38 22.32
C LEU A 165 8.03 8.84 22.75
N SER A 166 9.12 9.58 22.91
CA SER A 166 9.09 11.01 23.24
C SER A 166 8.63 11.89 22.08
N ASP A 167 8.87 11.43 20.84
CA ASP A 167 8.58 12.19 19.61
C ASP A 167 7.18 11.88 19.07
N LEU A 168 6.53 10.84 19.58
CA LEU A 168 5.17 10.47 19.20
C LEU A 168 4.17 11.51 19.70
N ASN A 169 3.95 12.52 18.86
CA ASN A 169 2.97 13.59 19.07
C ASN A 169 1.87 13.47 18.03
N GLU A 170 0.61 13.58 18.44
CA GLU A 170 -0.54 13.42 17.54
C GLU A 170 -0.48 14.33 16.31
N LYS A 171 -0.14 15.61 16.54
CA LYS A 171 -0.03 16.58 15.45
C LYS A 171 1.04 16.16 14.43
N VAL A 172 2.23 15.81 14.91
CA VAL A 172 3.34 15.39 14.03
C VAL A 172 2.99 14.11 13.28
N VAL A 173 2.40 13.11 13.97
CA VAL A 173 1.98 11.84 13.36
C VAL A 173 0.92 12.07 12.28
N CYS A 174 -0.07 12.95 12.53
CA CYS A 174 -1.11 13.27 11.55
C CYS A 174 -0.56 14.06 10.36
N ASP A 175 0.27 15.08 10.60
CA ASP A 175 0.87 15.91 9.54
C ASP A 175 1.78 15.07 8.63
N ASP A 176 2.60 14.18 9.20
CA ASP A 176 3.47 13.30 8.43
C ASP A 176 2.68 12.20 7.69
N LEU A 177 1.63 11.65 8.30
CA LEU A 177 0.74 10.72 7.62
C LEU A 177 0.08 11.37 6.40
N GLU A 178 -0.40 12.60 6.52
CA GLU A 178 -1.03 13.32 5.42
C GLU A 178 -0.06 13.53 4.25
N LYS A 179 1.18 13.98 4.53
CA LYS A 179 2.23 14.11 3.52
C LYS A 179 2.59 12.76 2.87
N MET A 180 2.67 11.71 3.67
CA MET A 180 2.97 10.36 3.18
C MET A 180 1.85 9.81 2.30
N LEU A 181 0.58 10.05 2.64
CA LEU A 181 -0.55 9.64 1.81
C LEU A 181 -0.63 10.44 0.51
N ALA A 182 -0.31 11.74 0.53
CA ALA A 182 -0.17 12.54 -0.68
C ALA A 182 0.97 12.01 -1.59
N ALA A 183 2.11 11.65 -0.99
CA ALA A 183 3.20 11.00 -1.71
C ALA A 183 2.77 9.66 -2.33
N TYR A 184 1.98 8.87 -1.60
CA TYR A 184 1.46 7.58 -2.05
C TYR A 184 0.54 7.74 -3.28
N GLN A 185 -0.40 8.67 -3.21
CA GLN A 185 -1.29 8.97 -4.33
C GLN A 185 -0.50 9.45 -5.56
N THR A 186 0.42 10.41 -5.36
CA THR A 186 1.28 10.93 -6.43
C THR A 186 2.14 9.82 -7.05
N LEU A 187 2.66 8.90 -6.23
CA LEU A 187 3.44 7.76 -6.73
C LEU A 187 2.58 6.82 -7.60
N ILE A 188 1.32 6.56 -7.21
CA ILE A 188 0.38 5.78 -8.03
C ILE A 188 0.12 6.49 -9.37
N GLU A 189 -0.14 7.78 -9.35
CA GLU A 189 -0.37 8.60 -10.55
C GLU A 189 0.84 8.60 -11.49
N ARG A 190 2.06 8.54 -10.93
CA ARG A 190 3.32 8.47 -11.68
C ARG A 190 3.75 7.04 -12.07
N GLY A 191 2.85 6.08 -12.04
CA GLY A 191 3.11 4.70 -12.49
C GLY A 191 3.62 3.73 -11.43
N GLY A 192 3.70 4.17 -10.18
CA GLY A 192 4.00 3.29 -9.04
C GLY A 192 5.41 2.72 -9.05
N SER A 193 5.53 1.43 -8.78
CA SER A 193 6.82 0.71 -8.74
C SER A 193 7.24 0.11 -10.09
N THR A 194 6.62 0.52 -11.20
CA THR A 194 7.03 0.07 -12.54
C THR A 194 8.41 0.64 -12.86
N PRO A 195 9.38 -0.17 -13.29
CA PRO A 195 10.72 0.31 -13.62
C PRO A 195 10.70 1.46 -14.63
N SER A 196 11.52 2.48 -14.38
CA SER A 196 11.59 3.69 -15.23
C SER A 196 11.93 3.38 -16.68
N ASP A 197 12.79 2.40 -16.92
CA ASP A 197 13.22 1.93 -18.23
C ASP A 197 12.05 1.36 -19.06
N ILE A 198 11.09 0.68 -18.43
CA ILE A 198 9.87 0.22 -19.11
C ILE A 198 8.98 1.42 -19.47
N MET A 199 8.87 2.38 -18.56
CA MET A 199 8.13 3.62 -18.82
C MET A 199 8.79 4.45 -19.94
N TYR A 200 10.12 4.53 -19.98
CA TYR A 200 10.84 5.24 -21.05
C TYR A 200 10.76 4.51 -22.39
N ALA A 201 10.77 3.19 -22.41
CA ALA A 201 10.59 2.41 -23.64
C ALA A 201 9.18 2.59 -24.23
N GLU A 202 8.16 2.68 -23.38
CA GLU A 202 6.78 3.00 -23.78
C GLU A 202 6.59 4.48 -24.12
N ALA A 203 7.37 5.39 -23.49
CA ALA A 203 7.26 6.85 -23.65
C ALA A 203 8.03 7.40 -24.87
N ASN A 204 8.88 6.61 -25.55
CA ASN A 204 9.60 7.05 -26.75
C ASN A 204 8.69 7.39 -27.95
N SER A 205 7.38 7.30 -27.79
CA SER A 205 6.37 7.72 -28.79
C SER A 205 5.37 8.77 -28.29
N SER A 206 5.42 9.23 -27.03
CA SER A 206 4.40 10.13 -26.48
C SER A 206 4.92 10.98 -25.30
N ASN A 207 4.26 12.11 -25.06
CA ASN A 207 4.52 13.02 -23.95
C ASN A 207 4.40 12.28 -22.60
N ILE A 208 5.29 12.57 -21.65
CA ILE A 208 5.34 11.97 -20.30
C ILE A 208 3.97 12.02 -19.60
N ASP A 209 3.20 13.09 -19.79
CA ASP A 209 1.88 13.24 -19.19
C ASP A 209 0.84 12.28 -19.79
N GLU A 210 0.92 11.97 -21.08
CA GLU A 210 0.07 10.98 -21.73
C GLU A 210 0.42 9.56 -21.26
N THR A 211 1.69 9.26 -21.10
CA THR A 211 2.15 7.96 -20.56
C THR A 211 1.67 7.76 -19.13
N ARG A 212 1.73 8.80 -18.29
CA ARG A 212 1.21 8.77 -16.91
C ARG A 212 -0.30 8.51 -16.88
N ARG A 213 -1.07 9.23 -17.72
CA ARG A 213 -2.52 9.02 -17.87
C ARG A 213 -2.84 7.62 -18.36
N TYR A 214 -2.06 7.10 -19.30
CA TYR A 214 -2.23 5.74 -19.84
C TYR A 214 -1.97 4.66 -18.78
N VAL A 215 -0.90 4.76 -17.98
CA VAL A 215 -0.60 3.80 -16.91
C VAL A 215 -1.68 3.83 -15.82
N LEU A 216 -2.14 5.00 -15.43
CA LEU A 216 -3.23 5.16 -14.47
C LEU A 216 -4.54 4.60 -15.02
N SER A 217 -4.88 4.90 -16.27
CA SER A 217 -6.03 4.36 -16.97
C SER A 217 -6.01 2.83 -17.01
N ARG A 218 -4.90 2.21 -17.40
CA ARG A 218 -4.76 0.73 -17.39
C ARG A 218 -4.92 0.12 -16.00
N LYS A 219 -4.46 0.78 -14.94
CA LYS A 219 -4.66 0.31 -13.55
C LYS A 219 -6.13 0.39 -13.15
N ILE A 220 -6.81 1.49 -13.49
CA ILE A 220 -8.24 1.69 -13.23
C ILE A 220 -9.07 0.67 -14.00
N GLU A 221 -8.80 0.48 -15.29
CA GLU A 221 -9.48 -0.49 -16.15
C GLU A 221 -9.37 -1.93 -15.62
N ARG A 222 -8.22 -2.30 -15.06
CA ARG A 222 -7.99 -3.62 -14.45
C ARG A 222 -8.56 -3.77 -13.04
N SER A 223 -9.04 -2.69 -12.45
CA SER A 223 -9.64 -2.73 -11.12
C SER A 223 -10.99 -3.46 -11.18
N GLY A 224 -11.07 -4.65 -10.60
CA GLY A 224 -12.32 -5.41 -10.49
C GLY A 224 -13.40 -4.68 -9.70
N LYS A 225 -13.05 -3.69 -8.87
CA LYS A 225 -14.00 -2.84 -8.14
C LYS A 225 -14.64 -1.83 -9.10
N VAL A 226 -13.84 -1.08 -9.85
CA VAL A 226 -14.32 -0.10 -10.84
C VAL A 226 -15.17 -0.80 -11.89
N ARG A 227 -14.70 -1.96 -12.40
CA ARG A 227 -15.49 -2.77 -13.34
C ARG A 227 -16.87 -3.13 -12.78
N ARG A 228 -16.95 -3.62 -11.53
CA ARG A 228 -18.22 -3.95 -10.89
C ARG A 228 -19.13 -2.74 -10.73
N GLU A 229 -18.57 -1.62 -10.32
CA GLU A 229 -19.28 -0.37 -10.10
C GLU A 229 -19.88 0.17 -11.40
N VAL A 230 -19.08 0.23 -12.46
CA VAL A 230 -19.54 0.63 -13.80
C VAL A 230 -20.63 -0.29 -14.31
N LEU A 231 -20.43 -1.61 -14.24
CA LEU A 231 -21.42 -2.59 -14.73
C LEU A 231 -22.68 -2.69 -13.86
N SER A 232 -22.66 -2.18 -12.63
CA SER A 232 -23.85 -2.07 -11.78
C SER A 232 -24.74 -0.89 -12.18
N VAL A 233 -24.17 0.15 -12.78
CA VAL A 233 -24.88 1.38 -13.18
C VAL A 233 -25.20 1.39 -14.67
N ARG A 234 -24.34 0.79 -15.48
CA ARG A 234 -24.46 0.75 -16.94
C ARG A 234 -24.73 -0.67 -17.45
N LYS A 235 -25.46 -0.76 -18.56
CA LYS A 235 -25.63 -2.04 -19.25
C LYS A 235 -24.29 -2.52 -19.82
N ALA A 236 -24.11 -3.84 -19.89
CA ALA A 236 -22.92 -4.43 -20.52
C ALA A 236 -23.05 -4.40 -22.06
N VAL A 237 -23.18 -3.21 -22.63
CA VAL A 237 -23.26 -2.94 -24.06
C VAL A 237 -22.12 -2.01 -24.42
N CYS A 238 -21.46 -2.25 -25.55
CA CYS A 238 -20.39 -1.38 -26.02
C CYS A 238 -20.94 0.01 -26.38
N GLU A 239 -20.55 1.03 -25.65
CA GLU A 239 -21.00 2.42 -25.90
C GLU A 239 -20.44 2.99 -27.21
N CYS A 240 -19.39 2.39 -27.77
CA CYS A 240 -18.79 2.85 -29.03
C CYS A 240 -19.52 2.29 -30.25
N CYS A 241 -19.82 0.99 -30.28
CA CYS A 241 -20.41 0.33 -31.45
C CYS A 241 -21.78 -0.32 -31.18
N GLY A 242 -22.28 -0.22 -29.96
CA GLY A 242 -23.59 -0.78 -29.59
C GLY A 242 -23.61 -2.31 -29.42
N LEU A 243 -22.46 -2.99 -29.51
CA LEU A 243 -22.37 -4.45 -29.39
C LEU A 243 -22.86 -4.89 -28.03
N ASP A 244 -23.82 -5.80 -28.01
CA ASP A 244 -24.36 -6.47 -26.81
C ASP A 244 -23.90 -7.94 -26.80
N PRO A 245 -23.00 -8.35 -25.90
CA PRO A 245 -22.50 -9.72 -25.87
C PRO A 245 -23.59 -10.78 -25.67
N GLN A 246 -24.68 -10.43 -25.01
CA GLN A 246 -25.83 -11.37 -24.80
C GLN A 246 -26.59 -11.64 -26.10
N ILE A 247 -26.68 -10.61 -26.96
CA ILE A 247 -27.38 -10.68 -28.24
C ILE A 247 -26.44 -11.15 -29.34
N ASP A 248 -25.32 -10.44 -29.51
CA ASP A 248 -24.42 -10.59 -30.65
C ASP A 248 -23.53 -11.84 -30.55
N TRP A 249 -23.17 -12.23 -29.31
CA TRP A 249 -22.29 -13.38 -29.06
C TRP A 249 -22.97 -14.49 -28.26
N ASN A 250 -24.27 -14.41 -28.02
CA ASN A 250 -25.03 -15.37 -27.22
C ASN A 250 -24.41 -15.65 -25.84
N TYR A 251 -23.78 -14.66 -25.25
CA TYR A 251 -23.11 -14.76 -23.94
C TYR A 251 -24.16 -15.00 -22.83
N ARG A 252 -24.02 -16.09 -22.09
CA ARG A 252 -24.94 -16.50 -21.02
C ARG A 252 -24.37 -16.36 -19.60
N GLY A 253 -23.17 -15.82 -19.49
CA GLY A 253 -22.52 -15.60 -18.21
C GLY A 253 -23.06 -14.39 -17.43
N PRO A 254 -22.68 -14.24 -16.15
CA PRO A 254 -23.03 -13.06 -15.35
C PRO A 254 -22.51 -11.76 -15.99
N THR A 255 -23.27 -10.68 -15.88
CA THR A 255 -22.91 -9.35 -16.42
C THR A 255 -21.52 -8.90 -15.98
N ILE A 256 -21.12 -9.20 -14.72
CA ILE A 256 -19.79 -8.86 -14.18
C ILE A 256 -18.63 -9.53 -14.95
N ASN A 257 -18.88 -10.67 -15.58
CA ASN A 257 -17.91 -11.43 -16.36
C ASN A 257 -18.09 -11.21 -17.88
N THR A 258 -18.82 -10.16 -18.28
CA THR A 258 -18.97 -9.81 -19.69
C THR A 258 -17.61 -9.75 -20.39
N PRO A 259 -17.48 -10.23 -21.64
CA PRO A 259 -16.24 -10.12 -22.41
C PRO A 259 -15.90 -8.69 -22.82
N LEU A 260 -16.80 -7.72 -22.61
CA LEU A 260 -16.51 -6.29 -22.84
C LEU A 260 -15.58 -5.74 -21.76
N ASP A 261 -14.60 -4.99 -22.18
CA ASP A 261 -13.74 -4.24 -21.25
C ASP A 261 -14.38 -2.90 -20.85
N VAL A 262 -14.15 -2.50 -19.61
CA VAL A 262 -14.52 -1.18 -19.12
C VAL A 262 -13.34 -0.25 -19.36
N HIS A 263 -13.49 0.68 -20.32
CA HIS A 263 -12.49 1.70 -20.61
C HIS A 263 -12.83 3.00 -19.90
N HIS A 264 -11.81 3.67 -19.37
CA HIS A 264 -11.92 5.00 -18.82
C HIS A 264 -11.77 6.00 -19.96
N CYS A 265 -12.89 6.56 -20.42
CA CYS A 265 -12.82 7.73 -21.27
C CYS A 265 -12.46 8.92 -20.37
N ALA A 266 -11.21 9.35 -20.39
CA ALA A 266 -10.85 10.62 -19.77
C ALA A 266 -11.55 11.76 -20.50
N PRO A 267 -12.09 12.78 -19.77
CA PRO A 267 -12.66 13.97 -20.37
C PRO A 267 -11.59 14.79 -21.09
#